data_3f6edd061adc0b33364756ff4d9a4306
#
_entry.id   3f6edd061adc0b33364756ff4d9a4306
#
_cell.length_a   1.000
_cell.length_b   1.000
_cell.length_c   1.000
_cell.angle_alpha   90.00
_cell.angle_beta   90.00
_cell.angle_gamma   90.00
#
_symmetry.space_group_name_H-M   'P 1'
#
loop_
_entity.id
_entity.type
_entity.pdbx_description
1 polymer ?
#
loop_
_entity_poly.entity_id
_entity_poly.type
_entity_poly.pdbx_seq_one_letter_code
_entity_poly.pdbx_strand_id
1 'polypeptide(L)'
;MATSIATRTRGCPTRNKLQTVAKCVQQHASGAENIEILPLLLGTSERGMFVEIGANDGIHGSNTLMLERCFNWTGLLIEASPDTFTKLLQSQRSATMVNAPSCPNGQVV
;
A
#
# COMPACT_ATOMS: atom_id res chain seq x y z
N MET A 1 3.80 -7.63 -6.38
CA MET A 1 3.46 -6.25 -6.01
C MET A 1 4.38 -5.28 -6.72
N ALA A 2 3.85 -4.21 -7.24
CA ALA A 2 4.63 -3.14 -7.87
C ALA A 2 4.19 -1.80 -7.29
N THR A 3 5.15 -0.93 -6.99
CA THR A 3 4.88 0.41 -6.52
C THR A 3 5.65 1.43 -7.37
N SER A 4 5.01 2.56 -7.63
CA SER A 4 5.65 3.70 -8.28
C SER A 4 5.88 4.78 -7.22
N ILE A 5 7.09 5.33 -7.20
CA ILE A 5 7.48 6.38 -6.26
C ILE A 5 7.76 7.64 -7.04
N ALA A 6 7.12 8.73 -6.62
CA ALA A 6 7.39 10.04 -7.21
C ALA A 6 8.82 10.50 -6.87
N THR A 7 9.45 11.19 -7.82
CA THR A 7 10.84 11.63 -7.68
C THR A 7 11.00 13.07 -7.18
N ARG A 8 9.91 13.82 -7.16
CA ARG A 8 9.95 15.22 -6.74
C ARG A 8 10.11 15.33 -5.23
N THR A 9 11.13 16.04 -4.79
CA THR A 9 11.40 16.23 -3.37
C THR A 9 10.84 17.53 -2.84
N ARG A 10 10.51 17.54 -1.56
CA ARG A 10 10.23 18.75 -0.78
C ARG A 10 11.40 19.07 0.12
N GLY A 11 11.36 20.26 0.74
CA GLY A 11 12.21 20.58 1.87
C GLY A 11 11.90 19.69 3.08
N CYS A 12 12.68 19.85 4.13
CA CYS A 12 12.50 19.06 5.35
C CYS A 12 11.10 19.26 5.96
N PRO A 13 10.42 18.18 6.37
CA PRO A 13 9.14 18.29 7.04
C PRO A 13 9.30 18.87 8.45
N THR A 14 8.23 19.47 8.99
CA THR A 14 8.21 19.94 10.36
C THR A 14 8.28 18.80 11.38
N ARG A 15 8.74 19.10 12.58
CA ARG A 15 8.81 18.12 13.67
C ARG A 15 7.44 17.47 13.95
N ASN A 16 6.37 18.27 13.99
CA ASN A 16 5.03 17.76 14.23
C ASN A 16 4.56 16.81 13.14
N LYS A 17 4.86 17.14 11.88
CA LYS A 17 4.54 16.29 10.75
C LYS A 17 5.29 14.97 10.82
N LEU A 18 6.57 15.00 11.17
CA LEU A 18 7.37 13.79 11.35
C LEU A 18 6.81 12.89 12.45
N GLN A 19 6.39 13.45 13.57
CA GLN A 19 5.79 12.69 14.68
C GLN A 19 4.47 12.05 14.27
N THR A 20 3.62 12.77 13.55
CA THR A 20 2.34 12.27 13.05
C THR A 20 2.55 11.12 12.06
N VAL A 21 3.49 11.29 11.13
CA VAL A 21 3.82 10.24 10.14
C VAL A 21 4.42 9.03 10.84
N ALA A 22 5.31 9.21 11.81
CA ALA A 22 5.92 8.12 12.55
C ALA A 22 4.89 7.26 13.27
N LYS A 23 3.89 7.88 13.91
CA LYS A 23 2.78 7.15 14.56
C LYS A 23 1.96 6.34 13.55
N CYS A 24 1.64 6.94 12.42
CA CYS A 24 0.89 6.27 11.36
C CYS A 24 1.66 5.08 10.81
N VAL A 25 2.94 5.24 10.52
CA VAL A 25 3.80 4.17 10.02
C VAL A 25 3.91 3.03 11.02
N GLN A 26 4.09 3.34 12.29
CA GLN A 26 4.12 2.34 13.37
C GLN A 26 2.85 1.48 13.39
N GLN A 27 1.71 2.12 13.12
CA GLN A 27 0.40 1.49 13.16
C GLN A 27 0.11 0.63 11.92
N HIS A 28 0.60 1.02 10.76
CA HIS A 28 0.20 0.45 9.47
C HIS A 28 1.30 -0.22 8.67
N ALA A 29 2.56 -0.11 9.05
CA ALA A 29 3.65 -0.78 8.34
C ALA A 29 3.59 -2.29 8.57
N SER A 30 3.82 -3.06 7.51
CA SER A 30 3.76 -4.52 7.57
C SER A 30 5.10 -5.17 7.91
N GLY A 31 6.20 -4.45 7.79
CA GLY A 31 7.52 -5.01 8.07
C GLY A 31 8.66 -4.09 7.67
N ALA A 32 9.86 -4.63 7.66
CA ALA A 32 11.09 -3.87 7.40
C ALA A 32 11.11 -3.18 6.04
N GLU A 33 10.52 -3.81 5.02
CA GLU A 33 10.46 -3.25 3.66
C GLU A 33 9.76 -1.90 3.63
N ASN A 34 8.68 -1.76 4.40
CA ASN A 34 7.97 -0.49 4.50
C ASN A 34 8.82 0.60 5.15
N ILE A 35 9.66 0.21 6.11
CA ILE A 35 10.55 1.14 6.79
C ILE A 35 11.68 1.60 5.86
N GLU A 36 12.20 0.71 5.02
CA GLU A 36 13.29 1.03 4.09
C GLU A 36 12.93 2.10 3.07
N ILE A 37 11.68 2.14 2.62
CA ILE A 37 11.26 3.16 1.64
C ILE A 37 10.84 4.49 2.30
N LEU A 38 10.76 4.52 3.61
CA LEU A 38 10.28 5.68 4.35
C LEU A 38 11.05 6.97 4.07
N PRO A 39 12.40 6.97 3.98
CA PRO A 39 13.12 8.20 3.63
C PRO A 39 12.72 8.79 2.28
N LEU A 40 12.45 7.93 1.29
CA LEU A 40 11.99 8.38 -0.02
C LEU A 40 10.60 9.00 0.06
N LEU A 41 9.70 8.39 0.82
CA LEU A 41 8.33 8.89 1.01
C LEU A 41 8.31 10.22 1.74
N LEU A 42 9.15 10.38 2.75
CA LEU A 42 9.26 11.64 3.49
C LEU A 42 9.85 12.77 2.64
N GLY A 43 10.70 12.42 1.67
CA GLY A 43 11.34 13.39 0.79
C GLY A 43 10.50 13.82 -0.41
N THR A 44 9.34 13.22 -0.63
CA THR A 44 8.50 13.55 -1.80
C THR A 44 7.21 14.25 -1.38
N SER A 45 6.75 15.16 -2.25
CA SER A 45 5.46 15.84 -2.08
C SER A 45 4.36 15.23 -2.95
N GLU A 46 4.72 14.34 -3.86
CA GLU A 46 3.77 13.77 -4.81
C GLU A 46 3.15 12.49 -4.26
N ARG A 47 1.89 12.28 -4.61
CA ARG A 47 1.20 11.02 -4.34
C ARG A 47 1.57 10.01 -5.39
N GLY A 48 1.77 8.77 -4.97
CA GLY A 48 2.05 7.67 -5.88
C GLY A 48 0.84 6.79 -6.09
N MET A 49 1.03 5.79 -6.95
CA MET A 49 0.09 4.73 -7.18
C MET A 49 0.76 3.38 -6.92
N PHE A 50 -0.02 2.42 -6.46
CA PHE A 50 0.47 1.07 -6.23
C PHE A 50 -0.42 0.02 -6.87
N VAL A 51 0.16 -1.15 -7.13
CA VAL A 51 -0.57 -2.37 -7.47
C VAL A 51 -0.09 -3.46 -6.51
N GLU A 52 -1.01 -4.07 -5.82
CA GLU A 52 -0.70 -5.21 -4.94
C GLU A 52 -1.44 -6.43 -5.44
N ILE A 53 -0.67 -7.45 -5.84
CA ILE A 53 -1.20 -8.74 -6.28
C ILE A 53 -1.10 -9.71 -5.11
N GLY A 54 -2.18 -10.44 -4.87
CA GLY A 54 -2.29 -11.25 -3.67
C GLY A 54 -2.57 -10.39 -2.44
N ALA A 55 -3.53 -9.46 -2.57
CA ALA A 55 -3.83 -8.49 -1.53
C ALA A 55 -4.40 -9.09 -0.25
N ASN A 56 -4.90 -10.32 -0.32
CA ASN A 56 -5.43 -11.06 0.82
C ASN A 56 -6.60 -10.30 1.47
N ASP A 57 -6.58 -10.13 2.79
CA ASP A 57 -7.63 -9.37 3.47
C ASP A 57 -7.44 -7.84 3.40
N GLY A 58 -6.36 -7.40 2.80
CA GLY A 58 -6.03 -5.99 2.63
C GLY A 58 -5.37 -5.32 3.84
N ILE A 59 -5.23 -6.04 4.94
CA ILE A 59 -4.71 -5.50 6.22
C ILE A 59 -3.46 -6.23 6.65
N HIS A 60 -3.57 -7.54 6.95
CA HIS A 60 -2.46 -8.33 7.47
C HIS A 60 -1.41 -8.58 6.39
N GLY A 61 -0.18 -8.14 6.65
CA GLY A 61 0.93 -8.32 5.72
C GLY A 61 0.85 -7.45 4.47
N SER A 62 -0.04 -6.48 4.41
CA SER A 62 -0.13 -5.60 3.25
C SER A 62 1.04 -4.62 3.21
N ASN A 63 1.76 -4.61 2.09
CA ASN A 63 2.86 -3.68 1.85
C ASN A 63 2.37 -2.29 1.42
N THR A 64 1.12 -2.16 1.02
CA THR A 64 0.57 -0.91 0.50
C THR A 64 -0.35 -0.19 1.46
N LEU A 65 -0.74 -0.83 2.56
CA LEU A 65 -1.62 -0.22 3.56
C LEU A 65 -1.02 1.07 4.12
N MET A 66 0.26 1.06 4.44
CA MET A 66 0.97 2.24 4.94
C MET A 66 0.98 3.36 3.90
N LEU A 67 1.22 3.03 2.63
CA LEU A 67 1.22 4.00 1.54
C LEU A 67 -0.14 4.70 1.42
N GLU A 68 -1.21 3.94 1.50
CA GLU A 68 -2.57 4.47 1.44
C GLU A 68 -2.92 5.31 2.67
N ARG A 69 -2.69 4.78 3.87
CA ARG A 69 -3.12 5.39 5.14
C ARG A 69 -2.25 6.56 5.59
N CYS A 70 -0.95 6.49 5.34
CA CYS A 70 0.01 7.47 5.84
C CYS A 70 0.46 8.49 4.79
N PHE A 71 0.42 8.14 3.52
CA PHE A 71 0.94 8.97 2.44
C PHE A 71 -0.10 9.30 1.36
N ASN A 72 -1.32 8.86 1.57
CA ASN A 72 -2.45 9.20 0.69
C ASN A 72 -2.28 8.69 -0.75
N TRP A 73 -1.59 7.57 -0.92
CA TRP A 73 -1.44 6.92 -2.21
C TRP A 73 -2.74 6.22 -2.62
N THR A 74 -2.94 6.10 -3.91
CA THR A 74 -4.03 5.32 -4.49
C THR A 74 -3.50 4.07 -5.14
N GLY A 75 -4.39 3.13 -5.47
CA GLY A 75 -3.90 1.92 -6.10
C GLY A 75 -4.95 0.87 -6.39
N LEU A 76 -4.44 -0.30 -6.73
CA LEU A 76 -5.19 -1.45 -7.13
C LEU A 76 -4.81 -2.63 -6.24
N LEU A 77 -5.81 -3.29 -5.67
CA LEU A 77 -5.67 -4.49 -4.86
C LEU A 77 -6.30 -5.66 -5.62
N ILE A 78 -5.51 -6.68 -5.90
CA ILE A 78 -5.94 -7.85 -6.66
C ILE A 78 -5.86 -9.07 -5.75
N GLU A 79 -6.98 -9.78 -5.63
CA GLU A 79 -7.06 -11.01 -4.85
C GLU A 79 -7.79 -12.08 -5.64
N ALA A 80 -7.16 -13.24 -5.81
CA ALA A 80 -7.68 -14.33 -6.62
C ALA A 80 -8.77 -15.14 -5.92
N SER A 81 -8.63 -15.40 -4.62
CA SER A 81 -9.57 -16.22 -3.86
C SER A 81 -10.88 -15.45 -3.62
N PRO A 82 -12.04 -15.98 -4.06
CA PRO A 82 -13.32 -15.33 -3.81
C PRO A 82 -13.64 -15.15 -2.33
N ASP A 83 -13.32 -16.13 -1.51
CA ASP A 83 -13.58 -16.06 -0.07
C ASP A 83 -12.73 -14.98 0.59
N THR A 84 -11.46 -14.93 0.25
CA THR A 84 -10.53 -13.92 0.77
C THR A 84 -10.87 -12.55 0.23
N PHE A 85 -11.31 -12.46 -1.02
CA PHE A 85 -11.74 -11.20 -1.62
C PHE A 85 -12.94 -10.59 -0.87
N THR A 86 -13.83 -11.42 -0.34
CA THR A 86 -14.92 -10.95 0.49
C THR A 86 -14.40 -10.23 1.74
N LYS A 87 -13.34 -10.76 2.34
CA LYS A 87 -12.67 -10.08 3.48
C LYS A 87 -12.00 -8.78 3.05
N LEU A 88 -11.38 -8.77 1.87
CA LEU A 88 -10.78 -7.57 1.31
C LEU A 88 -11.81 -6.45 1.14
N LEU A 89 -13.00 -6.78 0.66
CA LEU A 89 -14.09 -5.81 0.51
C LEU A 89 -14.51 -5.17 1.85
N GLN A 90 -14.31 -5.89 2.94
CA GLN A 90 -14.64 -5.42 4.29
C GLN A 90 -13.50 -4.63 4.95
N SER A 91 -12.36 -4.51 4.30
CA SER A 91 -11.14 -3.94 4.88
C SER A 91 -11.18 -2.42 5.08
N GLN A 92 -12.15 -1.74 4.48
CA GLN A 92 -12.23 -0.28 4.45
C GLN A 92 -11.02 0.38 3.77
N ARG A 93 -10.34 -0.35 2.88
CA ARG A 93 -9.31 0.22 2.02
C ARG A 93 -9.97 1.09 0.94
N SER A 94 -9.35 2.22 0.60
CA SER A 94 -9.84 3.13 -0.44
C SER A 94 -9.37 2.75 -1.85
N ALA A 95 -8.40 1.85 -1.95
CA ALA A 95 -7.93 1.36 -3.25
C ALA A 95 -9.02 0.61 -4.02
N THR A 96 -8.90 0.60 -5.33
CA THR A 96 -9.76 -0.21 -6.19
C THR A 96 -9.47 -1.70 -5.96
N MET A 97 -10.50 -2.50 -5.80
CA MET A 97 -10.37 -3.92 -5.49
C MET A 97 -10.85 -4.77 -6.65
N VAL A 98 -10.06 -5.77 -7.04
CA VAL A 98 -10.37 -6.66 -8.15
C VAL A 98 -10.22 -8.11 -7.71
N ASN A 99 -11.26 -8.89 -7.94
CA ASN A 99 -11.18 -10.35 -7.83
C ASN A 99 -10.76 -10.90 -9.20
N ALA A 100 -9.50 -11.25 -9.31
CA ALA A 100 -8.93 -11.81 -10.54
C ALA A 100 -8.43 -13.22 -10.25
N PRO A 101 -9.12 -14.24 -10.72
CA PRO A 101 -8.69 -15.62 -10.53
C PRO A 101 -7.43 -15.91 -11.34
N SER A 102 -6.77 -17.01 -10.98
CA SER A 102 -5.62 -17.52 -11.75
C SER A 102 -6.01 -17.73 -13.20
N CYS A 103 -5.05 -17.57 -14.10
CA CYS A 103 -5.28 -17.87 -15.49
C CYS A 103 -5.73 -19.32 -15.71
N PRO A 104 -6.56 -19.59 -16.72
CA PRO A 104 -6.86 -20.95 -17.13
C PRO A 104 -5.58 -21.75 -17.36
N ASN A 105 -5.61 -23.05 -17.14
CA ASN A 105 -4.48 -23.96 -17.30
C ASN A 105 -3.35 -23.79 -16.28
N GLY A 106 -3.62 -23.16 -15.15
CA GLY A 106 -2.61 -22.98 -14.11
C GLY A 106 -1.50 -21.99 -14.45
N GLN A 107 -1.66 -21.22 -15.51
CA GLN A 107 -0.72 -20.15 -15.84
C GLN A 107 -0.91 -18.97 -14.88
N VAL A 108 0.20 -18.40 -14.44
CA VAL A 108 0.21 -17.19 -13.62
C VAL A 108 0.52 -16.00 -14.52
N VAL A 109 -0.28 -14.98 -14.38
CA VAL A 109 -0.08 -13.72 -15.12
C VAL A 109 1.08 -12.95 -14.52
#